data_86a55ced07bd8ae5f52b19289bcbf14b
#
_entry.id   86a55ced07bd8ae5f52b19289bcbf14b
#
_cell.length_a   1.000
_cell.length_b   1.000
_cell.length_c   1.000
_cell.angle_alpha   90.00
_cell.angle_beta   90.00
_cell.angle_gamma   90.00
#
_symmetry.space_group_name_H-M   'P 1'
#
loop_
_entity.id
_entity.type
_entity.pdbx_description
1 polymer ?
#
loop_
_entity_poly.entity_id
_entity_poly.type
_entity_poly.pdbx_seq_one_letter_code
_entity_poly.pdbx_strand_id
1 'polypeptide(L)'
;MMRIPDSISAMVYTMRHPHMWTLMVWAIAAIGYWLMCSASEDYVPLAFVSMACIGFVGAMPLIKSDDNTLHWVCGIGGCVLSQVWCVVTAMAKPLPTVGLLVTAWAVYGVVMVCARGRKWCFWLEVWCMAMVVMVAMA
;
A
#
# COMPACT_ATOMS: atom_id res chain seq x y z
N MET A 1 -21.44 2.42 15.81
CA MET A 1 -20.25 1.58 15.69
C MET A 1 -19.78 1.66 14.23
N MET A 2 -18.62 2.26 13.95
CA MET A 2 -18.06 2.30 12.58
C MET A 2 -17.73 0.88 12.14
N ARG A 3 -18.31 0.45 11.01
CA ARG A 3 -17.94 -0.82 10.39
C ARG A 3 -16.63 -0.62 9.61
N ILE A 4 -15.63 -1.45 9.87
CA ILE A 4 -14.41 -1.49 9.04
C ILE A 4 -14.83 -1.86 7.61
N PRO A 5 -14.43 -1.09 6.58
CA PRO A 5 -14.74 -1.38 5.18
C PRO A 5 -14.03 -2.66 4.71
N ASP A 6 -14.41 -3.17 3.55
CA ASP A 6 -13.82 -4.39 2.99
C ASP A 6 -12.41 -4.16 2.42
N SER A 7 -12.13 -2.93 1.99
CA SER A 7 -10.79 -2.45 1.57
C SER A 7 -10.68 -0.96 1.88
N ILE A 8 -9.46 -0.42 1.85
CA ILE A 8 -9.26 1.03 1.98
C ILE A 8 -9.95 1.73 0.82
N SER A 9 -9.85 1.21 -0.38
CA SER A 9 -10.52 1.77 -1.56
C SER A 9 -12.05 1.78 -1.45
N ALA A 10 -12.65 0.83 -0.73
CA ALA A 10 -14.09 0.81 -0.48
C ALA A 10 -14.57 1.96 0.44
N MET A 11 -13.67 2.63 1.14
CA MET A 11 -14.02 3.79 1.97
C MET A 11 -14.63 4.94 1.17
N VAL A 12 -14.24 5.10 -0.10
CA VAL A 12 -14.77 6.16 -0.96
C VAL A 12 -16.29 6.14 -1.07
N TYR A 13 -16.90 4.95 -1.08
CA TYR A 13 -18.35 4.78 -1.19
C TYR A 13 -19.11 5.16 0.09
N THR A 14 -18.40 5.30 1.21
CA THR A 14 -18.97 5.71 2.50
C THR A 14 -18.71 7.18 2.82
N MET A 15 -17.85 7.84 2.04
CA MET A 15 -17.47 9.24 2.27
C MET A 15 -18.48 10.20 1.66
N ARG A 16 -18.86 11.23 2.41
CA ARG A 16 -19.76 12.31 1.95
C ARG A 16 -19.15 13.12 0.79
N HIS A 17 -17.82 13.20 0.74
CA HIS A 17 -17.06 13.99 -0.25
C HIS A 17 -15.98 13.11 -0.91
N PRO A 18 -16.26 12.51 -2.09
CA PRO A 18 -15.32 11.65 -2.80
C PRO A 18 -13.96 12.30 -3.11
N HIS A 19 -13.97 13.62 -3.36
CA HIS A 19 -12.72 14.37 -3.61
C HIS A 19 -11.74 14.35 -2.44
N MET A 20 -12.24 14.28 -1.21
CA MET A 20 -11.38 14.15 -0.02
C MET A 20 -10.63 12.82 -0.02
N TRP A 21 -11.28 11.76 -0.50
CA TRP A 21 -10.64 10.46 -0.72
C TRP A 21 -9.45 10.59 -1.69
N THR A 22 -9.69 11.17 -2.86
CA THR A 22 -8.66 11.38 -3.88
C THR A 22 -7.46 12.14 -3.31
N LEU A 23 -7.71 13.25 -2.61
CA LEU A 23 -6.64 14.05 -2.00
C LEU A 23 -5.86 13.25 -0.94
N MET A 24 -6.56 12.47 -0.12
CA MET A 24 -5.93 11.63 0.90
C MET A 24 -5.02 10.56 0.27
N VAL A 25 -5.51 9.86 -0.75
CA VAL A 25 -4.72 8.81 -1.42
C VAL A 25 -3.53 9.41 -2.17
N TRP A 26 -3.70 10.57 -2.81
CA TRP A 26 -2.60 11.27 -3.47
C TRP A 26 -1.54 11.75 -2.47
N ALA A 27 -1.96 12.25 -1.31
CA ALA A 27 -1.03 12.61 -0.24
C ALA A 27 -0.25 11.39 0.26
N ILE A 28 -0.93 10.25 0.46
CA ILE A 28 -0.29 8.98 0.83
C ILE A 28 0.72 8.55 -0.25
N ALA A 29 0.35 8.60 -1.53
CA ALA A 29 1.24 8.24 -2.62
C ALA A 29 2.46 9.17 -2.72
N ALA A 30 2.28 10.48 -2.53
CA ALA A 30 3.37 11.45 -2.55
C ALA A 30 4.33 11.25 -1.37
N ILE A 31 3.81 11.06 -0.16
CA ILE A 31 4.61 10.78 1.04
C ILE A 31 5.33 9.43 0.90
N GLY A 32 4.62 8.40 0.42
CA GLY A 32 5.21 7.08 0.16
C GLY A 32 6.35 7.15 -0.84
N TYR A 33 6.15 7.86 -1.96
CA TYR A 33 7.20 8.08 -2.95
C TYR A 33 8.42 8.77 -2.36
N TRP A 34 8.20 9.85 -1.62
CA TRP A 34 9.29 10.59 -0.97
C TRP A 34 10.07 9.70 0.02
N LEU A 35 9.38 8.93 0.86
CA LEU A 35 10.00 8.00 1.81
C LEU A 35 10.84 6.94 1.08
N MET A 36 10.29 6.34 0.01
CA MET A 36 10.97 5.30 -0.75
C MET A 36 12.24 5.85 -1.43
N CYS A 37 12.17 7.04 -2.03
CA CYS A 37 13.32 7.70 -2.65
C CYS A 37 14.38 8.12 -1.62
N SER A 38 13.96 8.57 -0.44
CA SER A 38 14.89 8.94 0.65
C SER A 38 15.62 7.74 1.23
N ALA A 39 15.02 6.55 1.16
CA ALA A 39 15.60 5.32 1.70
C ALA A 39 16.53 4.61 0.73
N SER A 40 16.34 4.78 -0.58
CA SER A 40 17.16 4.14 -1.61
C SER A 40 17.07 4.90 -2.94
N GLU A 41 18.19 5.42 -3.42
CA GLU A 41 18.30 6.07 -4.72
C GLU A 41 18.32 5.08 -5.89
N ASP A 42 18.72 3.82 -5.65
CA ASP A 42 18.87 2.80 -6.69
C ASP A 42 17.53 2.33 -7.26
N TYR A 43 16.45 2.40 -6.45
CA TYR A 43 15.14 1.83 -6.80
C TYR A 43 14.05 2.89 -7.04
N VAL A 44 14.43 4.12 -7.40
CA VAL A 44 13.51 5.23 -7.71
C VAL A 44 12.47 4.89 -8.77
N PRO A 45 12.79 4.22 -9.90
CA PRO A 45 11.77 3.86 -10.89
C PRO A 45 10.71 2.92 -10.32
N LEU A 46 11.10 1.97 -9.47
CA LEU A 46 10.18 1.03 -8.83
C LEU A 46 9.26 1.75 -7.83
N ALA A 47 9.83 2.67 -7.04
CA ALA A 47 9.07 3.54 -6.14
C ALA A 47 8.05 4.38 -6.91
N PHE A 48 8.47 4.98 -8.03
CA PHE A 48 7.61 5.80 -8.87
C PHE A 48 6.42 5.00 -9.42
N VAL A 49 6.67 3.85 -10.06
CA VAL A 49 5.60 3.03 -10.65
C VAL A 49 4.63 2.52 -9.57
N SER A 50 5.16 2.07 -8.42
CA SER A 50 4.35 1.63 -7.30
C SER A 50 3.41 2.74 -6.81
N MET A 51 3.93 3.93 -6.55
CA MET A 51 3.14 5.05 -6.02
C MET A 51 2.24 5.68 -7.08
N ALA A 52 2.62 5.63 -8.37
CA ALA A 52 1.73 6.00 -9.47
C ALA A 52 0.49 5.09 -9.53
N CYS A 53 0.66 3.78 -9.36
CA CYS A 53 -0.46 2.84 -9.26
C CYS A 53 -1.40 3.19 -8.10
N ILE A 54 -0.86 3.49 -6.92
CA ILE A 54 -1.66 3.94 -5.76
C ILE A 54 -2.38 5.27 -6.07
N GLY A 55 -1.69 6.21 -6.73
CA GLY A 55 -2.29 7.48 -7.17
C GLY A 55 -3.46 7.27 -8.13
N PHE A 56 -3.37 6.31 -9.05
CA PHE A 56 -4.47 5.92 -9.94
C PHE A 56 -5.68 5.38 -9.18
N VAL A 57 -5.47 4.54 -8.15
CA VAL A 57 -6.56 4.09 -7.27
C VAL A 57 -7.29 5.28 -6.64
N GLY A 58 -6.56 6.31 -6.22
CA GLY A 58 -7.13 7.55 -5.70
C GLY A 58 -7.91 8.36 -6.73
N ALA A 59 -7.54 8.29 -8.02
CA ALA A 59 -8.21 9.02 -9.10
C ALA A 59 -9.51 8.35 -9.59
N MET A 60 -9.73 7.07 -9.31
CA MET A 60 -10.87 6.31 -9.82
C MET A 60 -12.24 6.94 -9.55
N PRO A 61 -12.52 7.55 -8.39
CA PRO A 61 -13.80 8.23 -8.16
C PRO A 61 -14.07 9.39 -9.14
N LEU A 62 -13.03 9.94 -9.77
CA LEU A 62 -13.11 11.04 -10.73
C LEU A 62 -13.34 10.54 -12.18
N ILE A 63 -12.95 9.30 -12.47
CA ILE A 63 -12.93 8.75 -13.83
C ILE A 63 -14.29 8.17 -14.24
N LYS A 64 -15.27 8.05 -13.36
CA LYS A 64 -16.65 7.56 -13.64
C LYS A 64 -16.69 6.36 -14.59
N SER A 65 -15.75 5.42 -14.45
CA SER A 65 -15.72 4.22 -15.26
C SER A 65 -16.51 3.11 -14.56
N ASP A 66 -17.38 2.43 -15.30
CA ASP A 66 -18.09 1.25 -14.83
C ASP A 66 -17.15 0.01 -14.77
N ASP A 67 -15.96 0.11 -15.36
CA ASP A 67 -14.98 -0.95 -15.38
C ASP A 67 -14.02 -0.85 -14.18
N ASN A 68 -14.16 -1.77 -13.25
CA ASN A 68 -13.29 -1.89 -12.07
C ASN A 68 -11.93 -2.55 -12.37
N THR A 69 -11.67 -3.01 -13.59
CA THR A 69 -10.44 -3.75 -13.93
C THR A 69 -9.20 -2.91 -13.66
N LEU A 70 -9.21 -1.66 -14.13
CA LEU A 70 -8.08 -0.74 -13.92
C LEU A 70 -7.82 -0.48 -12.42
N HIS A 71 -8.89 -0.33 -11.64
CA HIS A 71 -8.79 -0.20 -10.19
C HIS A 71 -8.09 -1.39 -9.54
N TRP A 72 -8.51 -2.61 -9.90
CA TRP A 72 -7.91 -3.83 -9.38
C TRP A 72 -6.46 -4.00 -9.83
N VAL A 73 -6.16 -3.76 -11.10
CA VAL A 73 -4.80 -3.86 -11.63
C VAL A 73 -3.87 -2.87 -10.93
N CYS A 74 -4.29 -1.61 -10.77
CA CYS A 74 -3.49 -0.60 -10.10
C CYS A 74 -3.39 -0.86 -8.58
N GLY A 75 -4.46 -1.30 -7.93
CA GLY A 75 -4.44 -1.62 -6.51
C GLY A 75 -3.49 -2.77 -6.18
N ILE A 76 -3.64 -3.89 -6.88
CA ILE A 76 -2.76 -5.06 -6.72
C ILE A 76 -1.34 -4.71 -7.16
N GLY A 77 -1.18 -4.06 -8.31
CA GLY A 77 0.12 -3.65 -8.85
C GLY A 77 0.87 -2.74 -7.88
N GLY A 78 0.22 -1.72 -7.32
CA GLY A 78 0.81 -0.83 -6.33
C GLY A 78 1.26 -1.58 -5.06
N CYS A 79 0.42 -2.47 -4.53
CA CYS A 79 0.77 -3.30 -3.38
C CYS A 79 1.96 -4.23 -3.69
N VAL A 80 1.92 -4.98 -4.79
CA VAL A 80 2.99 -5.92 -5.16
C VAL A 80 4.31 -5.18 -5.39
N LEU A 81 4.31 -4.11 -6.19
CA LEU A 81 5.53 -3.36 -6.50
C LEU A 81 6.12 -2.68 -5.26
N SER A 82 5.29 -2.20 -4.34
CA SER A 82 5.78 -1.66 -3.05
C SER A 82 6.46 -2.73 -2.21
N GLN A 83 5.95 -3.98 -2.20
CA GLN A 83 6.60 -5.08 -1.49
C GLN A 83 7.87 -5.56 -2.18
N VAL A 84 7.92 -5.58 -3.52
CA VAL A 84 9.17 -5.83 -4.26
C VAL A 84 10.22 -4.77 -3.88
N TRP A 85 9.84 -3.50 -3.84
CA TRP A 85 10.73 -2.43 -3.38
C TRP A 85 11.22 -2.68 -1.95
N CYS A 86 10.34 -3.06 -1.01
CA CYS A 86 10.72 -3.40 0.36
C CYS A 86 11.77 -4.52 0.40
N VAL A 87 11.58 -5.58 -0.39
CA VAL A 87 12.50 -6.71 -0.44
C VAL A 87 13.87 -6.28 -0.97
N VAL A 88 13.93 -5.64 -2.14
CA VAL A 88 15.22 -5.27 -2.75
C VAL A 88 15.97 -4.23 -1.92
N THR A 89 15.26 -3.29 -1.32
CA THR A 89 15.85 -2.30 -0.40
C THR A 89 16.35 -2.95 0.89
N ALA A 90 15.57 -3.86 1.48
CA ALA A 90 15.99 -4.58 2.69
C ALA A 90 17.23 -5.46 2.44
N MET A 91 17.34 -6.05 1.24
CA MET A 91 18.52 -6.86 0.87
C MET A 91 19.79 -6.01 0.69
N ALA A 92 19.65 -4.73 0.34
CA ALA A 92 20.76 -3.77 0.23
C ALA A 92 21.17 -3.19 1.61
N LYS A 93 20.33 -3.35 2.64
CA LYS A 93 20.57 -2.88 4.01
C LYS A 93 21.19 -3.98 4.89
N PRO A 94 21.62 -3.66 6.13
CA PRO A 94 22.13 -4.65 7.08
C PRO A 94 21.16 -5.81 7.32
N LEU A 95 21.70 -7.01 7.54
CA LEU A 95 20.93 -8.26 7.72
C LEU A 95 19.72 -8.17 8.68
N PRO A 96 19.76 -7.41 9.79
CA PRO A 96 18.59 -7.24 10.66
C PRO A 96 17.33 -6.71 9.95
N THR A 97 17.47 -5.89 8.89
CA THR A 97 16.34 -5.35 8.14
C THR A 97 15.56 -6.44 7.40
N VAL A 98 16.28 -7.41 6.81
CA VAL A 98 15.63 -8.57 6.16
C VAL A 98 14.90 -9.41 7.20
N GLY A 99 15.53 -9.66 8.35
CA GLY A 99 14.91 -10.39 9.47
C GLY A 99 13.63 -9.69 9.96
N LEU A 100 13.66 -8.38 10.07
CA LEU A 100 12.51 -7.58 10.46
C LEU A 100 11.37 -7.71 9.44
N LEU A 101 11.67 -7.62 8.14
CA LEU A 101 10.69 -7.77 7.06
C LEU A 101 10.03 -9.16 7.08
N VAL A 102 10.83 -10.23 7.19
CA VAL A 102 10.33 -11.61 7.25
C VAL A 102 9.45 -11.82 8.49
N THR A 103 9.91 -11.34 9.65
CA THR A 103 9.16 -11.45 10.90
C THR A 103 7.82 -10.72 10.82
N ALA A 104 7.81 -9.52 10.25
CA ALA A 104 6.59 -8.74 10.10
C ALA A 104 5.57 -9.46 9.18
N TRP A 105 6.00 -10.03 8.05
CA TRP A 105 5.11 -10.83 7.20
C TRP A 105 4.60 -12.10 7.88
N ALA A 106 5.44 -12.77 8.68
CA ALA A 106 5.01 -13.92 9.47
C ALA A 106 3.94 -13.54 10.51
N VAL A 107 4.14 -12.42 11.23
CA VAL A 107 3.15 -11.88 12.17
C VAL A 107 1.83 -11.56 11.46
N TYR A 108 1.87 -10.90 10.30
CA TYR A 108 0.68 -10.65 9.50
C TYR A 108 -0.07 -11.95 9.17
N GLY A 109 0.65 -12.97 8.68
CA GLY A 109 0.06 -14.27 8.36
C GLY A 109 -0.64 -14.91 9.56
N VAL A 110 0.02 -14.92 10.72
CA VAL A 110 -0.58 -15.45 11.96
C VAL A 110 -1.82 -14.66 12.37
N VAL A 111 -1.76 -13.33 12.35
CA VAL A 111 -2.90 -12.47 12.69
C VAL A 111 -4.08 -12.74 11.76
N MET A 112 -3.84 -12.88 10.45
CA MET A 112 -4.90 -13.14 9.47
C MET A 112 -5.54 -14.51 9.65
N VAL A 113 -4.76 -15.54 9.96
CA VAL A 113 -5.28 -16.88 10.30
C VAL A 113 -6.15 -16.82 11.58
N CYS A 114 -5.64 -16.18 12.63
CA CYS A 114 -6.38 -16.00 13.89
C CYS A 114 -7.67 -15.19 13.71
N ALA A 115 -7.66 -14.17 12.88
CA ALA A 115 -8.82 -13.35 12.54
C ALA A 115 -9.79 -14.04 11.56
N ARG A 116 -9.51 -15.28 11.13
CA ARG A 116 -10.29 -16.03 10.12
C ARG A 116 -10.47 -15.26 8.81
N GLY A 117 -9.47 -14.52 8.40
CA GLY A 117 -9.47 -13.75 7.16
C GLY A 117 -10.48 -12.60 7.09
N ARG A 118 -11.07 -12.17 8.22
CA ARG A 118 -12.03 -11.05 8.22
C ARG A 118 -11.35 -9.77 7.75
N LYS A 119 -11.97 -9.12 6.73
CA LYS A 119 -11.46 -7.86 6.17
C LYS A 119 -10.00 -7.95 5.71
N TRP A 120 -9.60 -9.10 5.19
CA TRP A 120 -8.21 -9.39 4.82
C TRP A 120 -7.64 -8.36 3.83
N CYS A 121 -8.44 -7.91 2.87
CA CYS A 121 -8.01 -6.94 1.86
C CYS A 121 -7.66 -5.58 2.51
N PHE A 122 -8.52 -5.07 3.39
CA PHE A 122 -8.26 -3.85 4.15
C PHE A 122 -6.95 -3.94 4.94
N TRP A 123 -6.79 -5.02 5.70
CA TRP A 123 -5.59 -5.21 6.52
C TRP A 123 -4.34 -5.44 5.70
N LEU A 124 -4.44 -6.09 4.53
CA LEU A 124 -3.33 -6.25 3.60
C LEU A 124 -2.84 -4.91 3.07
N GLU A 125 -3.76 -4.03 2.64
CA GLU A 125 -3.43 -2.69 2.16
C GLU A 125 -2.73 -1.86 3.25
N VAL A 126 -3.27 -1.85 4.48
CA VAL A 126 -2.65 -1.18 5.64
C VAL A 126 -1.26 -1.76 5.92
N TRP A 127 -1.12 -3.09 5.87
CA TRP A 127 0.15 -3.75 6.14
C TRP A 127 1.21 -3.45 5.11
N CYS A 128 0.85 -3.44 3.82
CA CYS A 128 1.76 -3.06 2.75
C CYS A 128 2.33 -1.64 2.95
N MET A 129 1.48 -0.69 3.36
CA MET A 129 1.93 0.67 3.67
C MET A 129 2.86 0.70 4.89
N ALA A 130 2.52 -0.02 5.95
CA ALA A 130 3.35 -0.11 7.15
C ALA A 130 4.75 -0.70 6.83
N MET A 131 4.83 -1.70 5.95
CA MET A 131 6.09 -2.28 5.50
C MET A 131 6.98 -1.26 4.78
N VAL A 132 6.41 -0.44 3.89
CA VAL A 132 7.17 0.62 3.22
C VAL A 132 7.78 1.59 4.24
N VAL A 133 6.99 2.05 5.20
CA VAL A 133 7.49 2.95 6.26
C VAL A 133 8.59 2.27 7.09
N MET A 134 8.37 1.04 7.51
CA MET A 134 9.33 0.28 8.31
C MET A 134 10.68 0.11 7.59
N VAL A 135 10.66 -0.30 6.32
CA VAL A 135 11.90 -0.51 5.55
C VAL A 135 12.57 0.83 5.21
N ALA A 136 11.79 1.89 4.99
CA ALA A 136 12.35 3.21 4.71
C ALA A 136 13.07 3.79 5.94
N MET A 137 12.60 3.50 7.15
CA MET A 137 13.15 4.02 8.41
C MET A 137 14.24 3.14 9.02
N ALA A 138 14.38 1.89 8.60
CA ALA A 138 15.43 0.97 9.05
C ALA A 138 16.77 1.27 8.35
#